data_73ffbe4ccfe05f36a9aa8ad08e4820f3
#
_entry.id   73ffbe4ccfe05f36a9aa8ad08e4820f3
#
_cell.length_a   1.000
_cell.length_b   1.000
_cell.length_c   1.000
_cell.angle_alpha   90.00
_cell.angle_beta   90.00
_cell.angle_gamma   90.00
#
_symmetry.space_group_name_H-M   'P 1'
#
loop_
_entity.id
_entity.type
_entity.pdbx_description
1 polymer ?
#
loop_
_entity_poly.entity_id
_entity_poly.type
_entity_poly.pdbx_seq_one_letter_code
_entity_poly.pdbx_strand_id
1 'polypeptide(L)'
;MNNKSVLVLGLGRFGAALAKKLFEKGVEVMAVDRDYTKVQRMADQVTYSAQADMTDEEAMKDLGINNFDIAVIATGSNIEASIEATLLCKDAGITTVIAKATTATHERILEKIGADKIIFPELDSGERLARVISGSNLLEFIEFSNEFSLAEVRVHKAWVGKDLMDLDFRNKYNLNVVAYERSGQTIVNPGPHTKIEQNDLIVILGNKEDVEKVSNEED
;
A
#
# COMPACT_ATOMS: atom_id res chain seq x y z
N MET A 1 -0.26 -2.47 -24.46
CA MET A 1 -0.11 -2.36 -23.01
C MET A 1 1.33 -2.63 -22.70
N ASN A 2 2.05 -1.72 -22.05
CA ASN A 2 3.43 -2.00 -21.61
C ASN A 2 3.33 -3.08 -20.54
N ASN A 3 3.62 -4.33 -20.88
CA ASN A 3 3.69 -5.42 -19.91
C ASN A 3 4.94 -5.18 -19.07
N LYS A 4 4.77 -4.58 -17.87
CA LYS A 4 5.87 -4.44 -16.91
C LYS A 4 6.29 -5.82 -16.44
N SER A 5 7.60 -6.05 -16.36
CA SER A 5 8.19 -7.25 -15.77
C SER A 5 8.66 -6.94 -14.34
N VAL A 6 8.38 -7.86 -13.40
CA VAL A 6 8.66 -7.66 -11.99
C VAL A 6 9.48 -8.82 -11.42
N LEU A 7 10.60 -8.47 -10.81
CA LEU A 7 11.44 -9.38 -10.02
C LEU A 7 11.06 -9.26 -8.53
N VAL A 8 10.73 -10.36 -7.88
CA VAL A 8 10.44 -10.41 -6.45
C VAL A 8 11.49 -11.24 -5.73
N LEU A 9 12.30 -10.60 -4.90
CA LEU A 9 13.38 -11.21 -4.12
C LEU A 9 12.94 -11.43 -2.67
N GLY A 10 12.80 -12.71 -2.30
CA GLY A 10 12.30 -13.14 -0.99
C GLY A 10 10.82 -13.52 -1.01
N LEU A 11 10.56 -14.80 -0.82
CA LEU A 11 9.22 -15.41 -0.82
C LEU A 11 8.69 -15.68 0.59
N GLY A 12 8.86 -14.68 1.47
CA GLY A 12 8.15 -14.61 2.72
C GLY A 12 6.65 -14.33 2.50
N ARG A 13 5.89 -14.14 3.58
CA ARG A 13 4.44 -13.88 3.51
C ARG A 13 4.09 -12.74 2.56
N PHE A 14 4.79 -11.62 2.65
CA PHE A 14 4.57 -10.46 1.80
C PHE A 14 4.97 -10.72 0.35
N GLY A 15 6.21 -11.17 0.09
CA GLY A 15 6.71 -11.37 -1.27
C GLY A 15 5.93 -12.42 -2.05
N ALA A 16 5.57 -13.55 -1.42
CA ALA A 16 4.74 -14.57 -2.07
C ALA A 16 3.34 -14.04 -2.41
N ALA A 17 2.68 -13.32 -1.49
CA ALA A 17 1.37 -12.73 -1.75
C ALA A 17 1.42 -11.70 -2.88
N LEU A 18 2.45 -10.83 -2.89
CA LEU A 18 2.67 -9.84 -3.94
C LEU A 18 2.89 -10.50 -5.31
N ALA A 19 3.82 -11.46 -5.39
CA ALA A 19 4.17 -12.14 -6.63
C ALA A 19 2.95 -12.83 -7.25
N LYS A 20 2.20 -13.58 -6.44
CA LYS A 20 0.95 -14.21 -6.86
C LYS A 20 -0.06 -13.18 -7.38
N LYS A 21 -0.27 -12.10 -6.66
CA LYS A 21 -1.27 -11.09 -7.02
C LYS A 21 -0.92 -10.34 -8.31
N LEU A 22 0.37 -10.09 -8.53
CA LEU A 22 0.85 -9.51 -9.79
C LEU A 22 0.62 -10.47 -10.97
N PHE A 23 0.92 -11.74 -10.80
CA PHE A 23 0.68 -12.78 -11.82
C PHE A 23 -0.81 -12.92 -12.15
N GLU A 24 -1.71 -12.94 -11.15
CA GLU A 24 -3.16 -12.93 -11.36
C GLU A 24 -3.65 -11.72 -12.17
N LYS A 25 -2.93 -10.60 -12.10
CA LYS A 25 -3.20 -9.39 -12.89
C LYS A 25 -2.55 -9.38 -14.28
N GLY A 26 -1.91 -10.48 -14.68
CA GLY A 26 -1.26 -10.62 -15.98
C GLY A 26 0.10 -9.92 -16.08
N VAL A 27 0.75 -9.62 -14.96
CA VAL A 27 2.12 -9.09 -14.92
C VAL A 27 3.09 -10.26 -15.04
N GLU A 28 4.16 -10.09 -15.83
CA GLU A 28 5.26 -11.04 -15.87
C GLU A 28 6.07 -10.96 -14.58
N VAL A 29 6.17 -12.09 -13.85
CA VAL A 29 6.79 -12.13 -12.52
C VAL A 29 7.85 -13.21 -12.44
N MET A 30 9.07 -12.83 -12.03
CA MET A 30 10.07 -13.77 -11.54
C MET A 30 10.13 -13.70 -10.01
N ALA A 31 9.99 -14.84 -9.35
CA ALA A 31 10.01 -14.98 -7.91
C ALA A 31 11.24 -15.78 -7.45
N VAL A 32 12.06 -15.20 -6.58
CA VAL A 32 13.35 -15.78 -6.16
C VAL A 32 13.42 -15.89 -4.64
N ASP A 33 13.82 -17.04 -4.13
CA ASP A 33 14.18 -17.26 -2.72
C ASP A 33 15.27 -18.33 -2.63
N ARG A 34 16.09 -18.27 -1.60
CA ARG A 34 17.09 -19.32 -1.34
C ARG A 34 16.49 -20.64 -0.85
N ASP A 35 15.27 -20.60 -0.31
CA ASP A 35 14.51 -21.75 0.17
C ASP A 35 13.74 -22.39 -0.98
N TYR A 36 14.23 -23.56 -1.42
CA TYR A 36 13.62 -24.35 -2.50
C TYR A 36 12.13 -24.66 -2.25
N THR A 37 11.74 -24.90 -0.99
CA THR A 37 10.34 -25.21 -0.66
C THR A 37 9.41 -24.04 -0.98
N LYS A 38 9.86 -22.80 -0.74
CA LYS A 38 9.09 -21.61 -1.09
C LYS A 38 9.01 -21.40 -2.60
N VAL A 39 10.13 -21.63 -3.30
CA VAL A 39 10.20 -21.54 -4.76
C VAL A 39 9.24 -22.53 -5.40
N GLN A 40 9.25 -23.79 -4.96
CA GLN A 40 8.32 -24.80 -5.47
C GLN A 40 6.85 -24.44 -5.27
N ARG A 41 6.49 -23.84 -4.13
CA ARG A 41 5.11 -23.40 -3.88
C ARG A 41 4.65 -22.29 -4.84
N MET A 42 5.57 -21.55 -5.39
CA MET A 42 5.27 -20.46 -6.32
C MET A 42 5.29 -20.88 -7.80
N ALA A 43 5.78 -22.09 -8.13
CA ALA A 43 6.02 -22.51 -9.51
C ALA A 43 4.81 -22.36 -10.45
N ASP A 44 3.60 -22.67 -9.94
CA ASP A 44 2.36 -22.55 -10.72
C ASP A 44 1.62 -21.21 -10.46
N GLN A 45 2.22 -20.29 -9.71
CA GLN A 45 1.59 -19.04 -9.27
C GLN A 45 2.33 -17.78 -9.74
N VAL A 46 3.39 -17.95 -10.54
CA VAL A 46 4.18 -16.88 -11.16
C VAL A 46 4.67 -17.31 -12.54
N THR A 47 5.22 -16.37 -13.32
CA THR A 47 5.76 -16.68 -14.65
C THR A 47 7.02 -17.52 -14.55
N TYR A 48 7.91 -17.15 -13.64
CA TYR A 48 9.17 -17.86 -13.37
C TYR A 48 9.42 -17.92 -11.88
N SER A 49 9.90 -19.05 -11.38
CA SER A 49 10.38 -19.18 -10.02
C SER A 49 11.78 -19.77 -10.01
N ALA A 50 12.69 -19.20 -9.24
CA ALA A 50 14.09 -19.63 -9.21
C ALA A 50 14.62 -19.72 -7.78
N GLN A 51 15.41 -20.75 -7.51
CA GLN A 51 16.15 -20.86 -6.25
C GLN A 51 17.51 -20.17 -6.44
N ALA A 52 17.72 -19.07 -5.70
CA ALA A 52 19.00 -18.40 -5.66
C ALA A 52 19.15 -17.58 -4.36
N ASP A 53 20.38 -17.30 -3.99
CA ASP A 53 20.67 -16.31 -2.95
C ASP A 53 20.69 -14.91 -3.60
N MET A 54 19.85 -14.02 -3.11
CA MET A 54 19.74 -12.66 -3.67
C MET A 54 20.96 -11.79 -3.42
N THR A 55 21.94 -12.26 -2.63
CA THR A 55 23.22 -11.58 -2.37
C THR A 55 24.34 -12.10 -3.27
N ASP A 56 24.08 -13.16 -4.03
CA ASP A 56 25.05 -13.72 -4.99
C ASP A 56 24.92 -13.00 -6.33
N GLU A 57 25.92 -12.16 -6.64
CA GLU A 57 25.95 -11.35 -7.86
C GLU A 57 25.96 -12.20 -9.12
N GLU A 58 26.72 -13.32 -9.16
CA GLU A 58 26.77 -14.21 -10.32
C GLU A 58 25.40 -14.88 -10.53
N ALA A 59 24.80 -15.42 -9.48
CA ALA A 59 23.48 -16.02 -9.56
C ALA A 59 22.41 -15.02 -10.01
N MET A 60 22.43 -13.80 -9.50
CA MET A 60 21.49 -12.75 -9.94
C MET A 60 21.70 -12.37 -11.42
N LYS A 61 22.93 -12.26 -11.86
CA LYS A 61 23.27 -12.00 -13.26
C LYS A 61 22.84 -13.11 -14.19
N ASP A 62 23.04 -14.37 -13.80
CA ASP A 62 22.61 -15.56 -14.57
C ASP A 62 21.09 -15.65 -14.69
N LEU A 63 20.34 -15.16 -13.70
CA LEU A 63 18.90 -15.01 -13.76
C LEU A 63 18.45 -13.85 -14.67
N GLY A 64 19.36 -13.02 -15.14
CA GLY A 64 19.05 -11.92 -16.06
C GLY A 64 18.25 -10.80 -15.42
N ILE A 65 18.56 -10.46 -14.16
CA ILE A 65 17.79 -9.47 -13.39
C ILE A 65 17.72 -8.09 -14.07
N ASN A 66 18.69 -7.74 -14.89
CA ASN A 66 18.75 -6.50 -15.68
C ASN A 66 17.65 -6.39 -16.76
N ASN A 67 16.90 -7.46 -17.02
CA ASN A 67 15.78 -7.45 -17.97
C ASN A 67 14.44 -7.06 -17.33
N PHE A 68 14.41 -6.83 -16.01
CA PHE A 68 13.19 -6.47 -15.30
C PHE A 68 13.05 -4.95 -15.14
N ASP A 69 11.80 -4.48 -15.27
CA ASP A 69 11.48 -3.05 -15.09
C ASP A 69 11.46 -2.66 -13.61
N ILE A 70 11.01 -3.59 -12.77
CA ILE A 70 10.80 -3.37 -11.33
C ILE A 70 11.42 -4.52 -10.54
N ALA A 71 12.17 -4.20 -9.49
CA ALA A 71 12.57 -5.17 -8.46
C ALA A 71 11.90 -4.85 -7.13
N VAL A 72 11.41 -5.89 -6.45
CA VAL A 72 10.87 -5.78 -5.09
C VAL A 72 11.67 -6.67 -4.15
N ILE A 73 12.43 -6.03 -3.26
CA ILE A 73 13.20 -6.71 -2.21
C ILE A 73 12.27 -6.91 -1.01
N ALA A 74 11.71 -8.12 -0.89
CA ALA A 74 10.65 -8.47 0.06
C ALA A 74 11.17 -9.16 1.33
N THR A 75 12.49 -9.21 1.53
CA THR A 75 13.09 -9.72 2.76
C THR A 75 13.09 -8.63 3.84
N GLY A 76 12.81 -9.01 5.08
CA GLY A 76 12.86 -8.05 6.21
C GLY A 76 13.59 -8.64 7.42
N SER A 77 13.77 -9.97 7.46
CA SER A 77 14.46 -10.63 8.57
C SER A 77 16.00 -10.58 8.48
N ASN A 78 16.54 -10.29 7.30
CA ASN A 78 17.97 -10.13 7.07
C ASN A 78 18.21 -8.76 6.40
N ILE A 79 18.61 -7.78 7.22
CA ILE A 79 18.87 -6.40 6.78
C ILE A 79 20.05 -6.34 5.82
N GLU A 80 21.11 -7.11 6.08
CA GLU A 80 22.30 -7.19 5.23
C GLU A 80 21.94 -7.66 3.83
N ALA A 81 21.25 -8.80 3.71
CA ALA A 81 20.79 -9.30 2.43
C ALA A 81 19.84 -8.33 1.70
N SER A 82 19.02 -7.58 2.44
CA SER A 82 18.17 -6.55 1.84
C SER A 82 18.97 -5.41 1.23
N ILE A 83 20.02 -4.97 1.90
CA ILE A 83 20.93 -3.91 1.44
C ILE A 83 21.70 -4.39 0.20
N GLU A 84 22.31 -5.56 0.25
CA GLU A 84 23.08 -6.14 -0.85
C GLU A 84 22.19 -6.35 -2.09
N ALA A 85 21.03 -6.97 -1.93
CA ALA A 85 20.10 -7.18 -3.04
C ALA A 85 19.60 -5.85 -3.65
N THR A 86 19.42 -4.81 -2.83
CA THR A 86 19.05 -3.48 -3.32
C THR A 86 20.17 -2.87 -4.16
N LEU A 87 21.41 -2.95 -3.70
CA LEU A 87 22.59 -2.49 -4.45
C LEU A 87 22.71 -3.24 -5.78
N LEU A 88 22.68 -4.58 -5.77
CA LEU A 88 22.77 -5.40 -6.97
C LEU A 88 21.69 -5.04 -8.00
N CYS A 89 20.44 -4.81 -7.56
CA CYS A 89 19.36 -4.39 -8.45
C CYS A 89 19.60 -3.00 -9.04
N LYS A 90 20.13 -2.05 -8.25
CA LYS A 90 20.48 -0.70 -8.74
C LYS A 90 21.65 -0.75 -9.72
N ASP A 91 22.69 -1.50 -9.41
CA ASP A 91 23.89 -1.67 -10.27
C ASP A 91 23.52 -2.40 -11.58
N ALA A 92 22.56 -3.31 -11.56
CA ALA A 92 22.01 -3.96 -12.75
C ALA A 92 21.16 -3.02 -13.63
N GLY A 93 20.90 -1.78 -13.18
CA GLY A 93 20.18 -0.77 -13.96
C GLY A 93 18.65 -0.92 -13.94
N ILE A 94 18.08 -1.67 -12.98
CA ILE A 94 16.63 -1.79 -12.84
C ILE A 94 16.00 -0.42 -12.57
N THR A 95 15.00 -0.06 -13.38
CA THR A 95 14.42 1.30 -13.37
C THR A 95 13.78 1.67 -12.03
N THR A 96 13.09 0.70 -11.40
CA THR A 96 12.38 0.93 -10.13
C THR A 96 12.73 -0.17 -9.13
N VAL A 97 13.36 0.20 -8.04
CA VAL A 97 13.71 -0.71 -6.94
C VAL A 97 12.91 -0.35 -5.70
N ILE A 98 12.05 -1.28 -5.30
CA ILE A 98 11.18 -1.14 -4.11
C ILE A 98 11.74 -2.04 -3.03
N ALA A 99 12.02 -1.52 -1.85
CA ALA A 99 12.59 -2.29 -0.76
C ALA A 99 11.70 -2.26 0.48
N LYS A 100 11.59 -3.42 1.13
CA LYS A 100 10.89 -3.53 2.40
C LYS A 100 11.84 -3.18 3.55
N ALA A 101 11.49 -2.17 4.33
CA ALA A 101 12.17 -1.85 5.58
C ALA A 101 11.46 -2.44 6.80
N THR A 102 12.22 -2.60 7.89
CA THR A 102 11.71 -3.09 9.19
C THR A 102 11.98 -2.09 10.32
N THR A 103 12.88 -1.14 10.12
CA THR A 103 13.24 -0.11 11.09
C THR A 103 13.55 1.20 10.37
N ALA A 104 13.44 2.34 11.05
CA ALA A 104 13.81 3.64 10.52
C ALA A 104 15.29 3.73 10.11
N THR A 105 16.18 3.01 10.80
CA THR A 105 17.60 2.96 10.41
C THR A 105 17.78 2.20 9.10
N HIS A 106 17.05 1.09 8.91
CA HIS A 106 17.06 0.31 7.67
C HIS A 106 16.53 1.16 6.50
N GLU A 107 15.43 1.88 6.69
CA GLU A 107 14.88 2.83 5.71
C GLU A 107 15.94 3.84 5.24
N ARG A 108 16.57 4.55 6.17
CA ARG A 108 17.60 5.55 5.85
C ARG A 108 18.78 4.97 5.07
N ILE A 109 19.15 3.71 5.31
CA ILE A 109 20.20 3.04 4.54
C ILE A 109 19.69 2.78 3.13
N LEU A 110 18.49 2.19 2.98
CA LEU A 110 17.90 1.86 1.68
C LEU A 110 17.72 3.12 0.80
N GLU A 111 17.30 4.24 1.39
CA GLU A 111 17.25 5.53 0.69
C GLU A 111 18.64 5.95 0.17
N LYS A 112 19.67 5.85 1.03
CA LYS A 112 21.03 6.27 0.67
C LYS A 112 21.66 5.44 -0.43
N ILE A 113 21.29 4.15 -0.52
CA ILE A 113 21.78 3.25 -1.58
C ILE A 113 20.90 3.28 -2.84
N GLY A 114 19.87 4.13 -2.88
CA GLY A 114 19.12 4.44 -4.08
C GLY A 114 17.85 3.61 -4.31
N ALA A 115 17.26 3.01 -3.27
CA ALA A 115 15.91 2.46 -3.39
C ALA A 115 14.93 3.57 -3.79
N ASP A 116 14.13 3.33 -4.83
CA ASP A 116 13.18 4.32 -5.37
C ASP A 116 11.92 4.43 -4.53
N LYS A 117 11.58 3.36 -3.82
CA LYS A 117 10.47 3.33 -2.87
C LYS A 117 10.77 2.37 -1.72
N ILE A 118 10.42 2.81 -0.52
CA ILE A 118 10.51 1.98 0.69
C ILE A 118 9.13 1.75 1.24
N ILE A 119 8.87 0.54 1.74
CA ILE A 119 7.57 0.12 2.26
C ILE A 119 7.73 -0.55 3.62
N PHE A 120 6.72 -0.38 4.47
CA PHE A 120 6.61 -0.97 5.81
C PHE A 120 5.29 -1.76 5.95
N PRO A 121 5.11 -2.88 5.25
CA PRO A 121 3.80 -3.55 5.18
C PRO A 121 3.21 -3.94 6.54
N GLU A 122 4.06 -4.32 7.49
CA GLU A 122 3.62 -4.68 8.85
C GLU A 122 3.22 -3.45 9.67
N LEU A 123 3.96 -2.35 9.56
CA LEU A 123 3.65 -1.09 10.24
C LEU A 123 2.35 -0.52 9.71
N ASP A 124 2.25 -0.35 8.38
CA ASP A 124 1.07 0.18 7.70
C ASP A 124 -0.20 -0.62 8.06
N SER A 125 -0.07 -1.96 8.05
CA SER A 125 -1.19 -2.84 8.41
C SER A 125 -1.55 -2.75 9.90
N GLY A 126 -0.55 -2.62 10.78
CA GLY A 126 -0.74 -2.46 12.21
C GLY A 126 -1.43 -1.14 12.56
N GLU A 127 -1.00 -0.04 11.96
CA GLU A 127 -1.61 1.28 12.15
C GLU A 127 -3.05 1.31 11.64
N ARG A 128 -3.32 0.71 10.47
CA ARG A 128 -4.67 0.60 9.95
C ARG A 128 -5.58 -0.18 10.90
N LEU A 129 -5.12 -1.33 11.39
CA LEU A 129 -5.89 -2.15 12.32
C LEU A 129 -6.11 -1.43 13.67
N ALA A 130 -5.10 -0.71 14.17
CA ALA A 130 -5.21 0.07 15.40
C ALA A 130 -6.30 1.15 15.30
N ARG A 131 -6.37 1.86 14.18
CA ARG A 131 -7.46 2.83 13.92
C ARG A 131 -8.83 2.17 13.97
N VAL A 132 -9.00 1.02 13.34
CA VAL A 132 -10.28 0.28 13.36
C VAL A 132 -10.65 -0.17 14.77
N ILE A 133 -9.70 -0.69 15.54
CA ILE A 133 -9.95 -1.20 16.91
C ILE A 133 -10.19 -0.08 17.92
N SER A 134 -9.51 1.06 17.77
CA SER A 134 -9.65 2.21 18.69
C SER A 134 -11.02 2.88 18.62
N GLY A 135 -11.88 2.47 17.68
CA GLY A 135 -13.19 3.08 17.49
C GLY A 135 -13.11 4.49 16.88
N SER A 136 -11.97 4.85 16.30
CA SER A 136 -11.81 6.06 15.51
C SER A 136 -12.91 6.11 14.44
N ASN A 137 -13.52 7.28 14.26
CA ASN A 137 -14.49 7.48 13.18
C ASN A 137 -13.85 7.32 11.80
N LEU A 138 -12.51 7.37 11.72
CA LEU A 138 -11.72 7.17 10.52
C LEU A 138 -11.54 5.66 10.24
N LEU A 139 -12.18 5.16 9.19
CA LEU A 139 -12.10 3.73 8.79
C LEU A 139 -11.01 3.49 7.75
N GLU A 140 -10.99 4.29 6.71
CA GLU A 140 -10.00 4.21 5.62
C GLU A 140 -9.43 5.61 5.37
N PHE A 141 -8.15 5.65 5.03
CA PHE A 141 -7.44 6.90 4.75
C PHE A 141 -6.50 6.70 3.55
N ILE A 142 -6.67 7.51 2.52
CA ILE A 142 -5.88 7.48 1.30
C ILE A 142 -5.23 8.84 1.09
N GLU A 143 -3.92 8.90 1.18
CA GLU A 143 -3.16 10.11 0.84
C GLU A 143 -3.03 10.23 -0.68
N PHE A 144 -3.53 11.32 -1.27
CA PHE A 144 -3.32 11.65 -2.67
C PHE A 144 -2.04 12.44 -2.90
N SER A 145 -1.66 13.23 -1.90
CA SER A 145 -0.46 14.04 -1.89
C SER A 145 -0.06 14.36 -0.44
N ASN A 146 1.02 15.08 -0.25
CA ASN A 146 1.43 15.56 1.08
C ASN A 146 0.38 16.49 1.74
N GLU A 147 -0.53 17.07 0.95
CA GLU A 147 -1.50 18.07 1.41
C GLU A 147 -2.94 17.54 1.46
N PHE A 148 -3.32 16.63 0.54
CA PHE A 148 -4.70 16.19 0.36
C PHE A 148 -4.88 14.71 0.64
N SER A 149 -5.98 14.39 1.30
CA SER A 149 -6.39 13.02 1.60
C SER A 149 -7.87 12.79 1.37
N LEU A 150 -8.21 11.54 1.12
CA LEU A 150 -9.57 11.01 1.12
C LEU A 150 -9.72 10.10 2.33
N ALA A 151 -10.81 10.26 3.06
CA ALA A 151 -11.08 9.42 4.20
C ALA A 151 -12.52 8.90 4.17
N GLU A 152 -12.69 7.67 4.61
CA GLU A 152 -13.98 7.11 4.97
C GLU A 152 -14.18 7.25 6.47
N VAL A 153 -15.24 7.95 6.87
CA VAL A 153 -15.54 8.24 8.26
C VAL A 153 -16.96 7.81 8.63
N ARG A 154 -17.13 7.36 9.88
CA ARG A 154 -18.46 7.15 10.44
C ARG A 154 -19.14 8.49 10.65
N VAL A 155 -20.44 8.54 10.42
CA VAL A 155 -21.20 9.75 10.69
C VAL A 155 -21.30 10.04 12.19
N HIS A 156 -21.07 11.31 12.55
CA HIS A 156 -21.28 11.78 13.92
C HIS A 156 -22.77 11.84 14.25
N LYS A 157 -23.12 11.61 15.52
CA LYS A 157 -24.51 11.73 15.98
C LYS A 157 -25.13 13.07 15.65
N ALA A 158 -24.34 14.15 15.69
CA ALA A 158 -24.77 15.50 15.37
C ALA A 158 -25.18 15.71 13.90
N TRP A 159 -24.79 14.81 12.99
CA TRP A 159 -25.12 14.87 11.57
C TRP A 159 -26.36 14.07 11.21
N VAL A 160 -26.74 13.10 12.04
CA VAL A 160 -27.87 12.20 11.79
C VAL A 160 -29.18 13.02 11.66
N GLY A 161 -29.93 12.75 10.59
CA GLY A 161 -31.21 13.41 10.28
C GLY A 161 -31.07 14.72 9.53
N LYS A 162 -29.89 15.31 9.42
CA LYS A 162 -29.60 16.50 8.63
C LYS A 162 -29.27 16.12 7.18
N ASP A 163 -29.51 17.01 6.25
CA ASP A 163 -29.04 16.84 4.89
C ASP A 163 -27.64 17.46 4.67
N LEU A 164 -27.00 17.13 3.54
CA LEU A 164 -25.64 17.59 3.25
C LEU A 164 -25.57 19.13 3.07
N MET A 165 -26.66 19.75 2.64
CA MET A 165 -26.75 21.21 2.50
C MET A 165 -26.74 21.89 3.87
N ASP A 166 -27.52 21.37 4.83
CA ASP A 166 -27.58 21.90 6.21
C ASP A 166 -26.25 21.67 6.95
N LEU A 167 -25.57 20.55 6.67
CA LEU A 167 -24.27 20.24 7.25
C LEU A 167 -23.16 21.13 6.74
N ASP A 168 -23.29 21.65 5.53
CA ASP A 168 -22.37 22.64 4.91
C ASP A 168 -20.89 22.28 5.08
N PHE A 169 -20.53 21.05 4.69
CA PHE A 169 -19.18 20.51 4.84
C PHE A 169 -18.09 21.40 4.25
N ARG A 170 -18.40 22.11 3.13
CA ARG A 170 -17.41 22.96 2.48
C ARG A 170 -17.03 24.18 3.30
N ASN A 171 -18.01 24.87 3.86
CA ASN A 171 -17.74 26.10 4.60
C ASN A 171 -17.35 25.82 6.06
N LYS A 172 -17.89 24.78 6.67
CA LYS A 172 -17.63 24.48 8.10
C LYS A 172 -16.34 23.71 8.30
N TYR A 173 -16.05 22.75 7.41
CA TYR A 173 -14.94 21.82 7.59
C TYR A 173 -13.88 21.90 6.48
N ASN A 174 -14.11 22.73 5.44
CA ASN A 174 -13.26 22.80 4.26
C ASN A 174 -13.10 21.44 3.55
N LEU A 175 -14.14 20.60 3.60
CA LEU A 175 -14.18 19.24 3.06
C LEU A 175 -15.27 19.08 2.02
N ASN A 176 -15.05 18.13 1.08
CA ASN A 176 -16.08 17.71 0.14
C ASN A 176 -16.53 16.29 0.47
N VAL A 177 -17.84 16.07 0.54
CA VAL A 177 -18.42 14.72 0.60
C VAL A 177 -18.50 14.20 -0.83
N VAL A 178 -17.75 13.13 -1.13
CA VAL A 178 -17.66 12.56 -2.48
C VAL A 178 -18.51 11.30 -2.65
N ALA A 179 -18.80 10.60 -1.55
CA ALA A 179 -19.67 9.43 -1.53
C ALA A 179 -20.22 9.20 -0.13
N TYR A 180 -21.22 8.35 -0.02
CA TYR A 180 -21.61 7.73 1.25
C TYR A 180 -21.97 6.26 1.01
N GLU A 181 -21.78 5.45 2.05
CA GLU A 181 -22.21 4.06 2.07
C GLU A 181 -23.34 3.89 3.07
N ARG A 182 -24.39 3.18 2.63
CA ARG A 182 -25.54 2.80 3.45
C ARG A 182 -25.90 1.36 3.15
N SER A 183 -25.94 0.52 4.19
CA SER A 183 -26.29 -0.89 4.08
C SER A 183 -25.47 -1.66 3.03
N GLY A 184 -24.17 -1.36 2.91
CA GLY A 184 -23.25 -2.00 1.96
C GLY A 184 -23.38 -1.49 0.53
N GLN A 185 -24.17 -0.45 0.27
CA GLN A 185 -24.26 0.22 -1.02
C GLN A 185 -23.55 1.58 -0.97
N THR A 186 -22.57 1.77 -1.84
CA THR A 186 -21.87 3.05 -2.00
C THR A 186 -22.57 3.91 -3.06
N ILE A 187 -22.94 5.13 -2.68
CA ILE A 187 -23.55 6.11 -3.56
C ILE A 187 -22.58 7.27 -3.74
N VAL A 188 -22.14 7.47 -4.99
CA VAL A 188 -21.17 8.50 -5.36
C VAL A 188 -21.88 9.79 -5.77
N ASN A 189 -21.29 10.94 -5.49
CA ASN A 189 -21.82 12.27 -5.77
C ASN A 189 -23.21 12.48 -5.15
N PRO A 190 -23.37 12.38 -3.82
CA PRO A 190 -24.65 12.60 -3.18
C PRO A 190 -25.16 14.03 -3.42
N GLY A 191 -26.46 14.15 -3.63
CA GLY A 191 -27.10 15.45 -3.80
C GLY A 191 -27.19 16.25 -2.50
N PRO A 192 -27.42 17.56 -2.56
CA PRO A 192 -27.42 18.46 -1.39
C PRO A 192 -28.51 18.06 -0.37
N HIS A 193 -29.61 17.47 -0.81
CA HIS A 193 -30.72 17.02 0.05
C HIS A 193 -30.59 15.56 0.50
N THR A 194 -29.42 14.94 0.31
CA THR A 194 -29.17 13.61 0.86
C THR A 194 -29.13 13.69 2.39
N LYS A 195 -30.07 13.04 3.04
CA LYS A 195 -30.13 12.95 4.51
C LYS A 195 -29.15 11.91 5.00
N ILE A 196 -28.40 12.26 6.04
CA ILE A 196 -27.49 11.36 6.73
C ILE A 196 -28.28 10.52 7.71
N GLU A 197 -28.07 9.20 7.67
CA GLU A 197 -28.71 8.23 8.58
C GLU A 197 -27.69 7.66 9.57
N GLN A 198 -28.20 7.11 10.65
CA GLN A 198 -27.37 6.41 11.64
C GLN A 198 -26.68 5.21 10.98
N ASN A 199 -25.39 5.05 11.22
CA ASN A 199 -24.50 4.04 10.66
C ASN A 199 -24.11 4.26 9.19
N ASP A 200 -24.46 5.36 8.54
CA ASP A 200 -23.84 5.71 7.28
C ASP A 200 -22.32 5.87 7.44
N LEU A 201 -21.60 5.55 6.40
CA LEU A 201 -20.20 5.92 6.24
C LEU A 201 -20.15 7.03 5.19
N ILE A 202 -19.40 8.08 5.41
CA ILE A 202 -19.21 9.13 4.42
C ILE A 202 -17.76 9.17 3.96
N VAL A 203 -17.56 9.39 2.67
CA VAL A 203 -16.26 9.56 2.06
C VAL A 203 -16.01 11.04 1.83
N ILE A 204 -15.03 11.59 2.54
CA ILE A 204 -14.67 13.01 2.51
C ILE A 204 -13.31 13.20 1.86
N LEU A 205 -13.16 14.33 1.16
CA LEU A 205 -11.93 14.74 0.49
C LEU A 205 -11.59 16.18 0.89
N GLY A 206 -10.35 16.41 1.29
CA GLY A 206 -9.83 17.74 1.61
C GLY A 206 -8.39 17.71 2.10
N ASN A 207 -7.97 18.81 2.73
CA ASN A 207 -6.65 18.88 3.37
C ASN A 207 -6.55 17.83 4.49
N LYS A 208 -5.36 17.22 4.62
CA LYS A 208 -5.07 16.19 5.61
C LYS A 208 -5.46 16.62 7.03
N GLU A 209 -5.07 17.84 7.42
CA GLU A 209 -5.38 18.39 8.75
C GLU A 209 -6.89 18.54 8.99
N ASP A 210 -7.66 18.96 7.97
CA ASP A 210 -9.10 19.14 8.10
C ASP A 210 -9.83 17.79 8.15
N VAL A 211 -9.37 16.80 7.39
CA VAL A 211 -9.87 15.42 7.45
C VAL A 211 -9.59 14.81 8.83
N GLU A 212 -8.36 14.96 9.36
CA GLU A 212 -8.01 14.46 10.69
C GLU A 212 -8.82 15.11 11.81
N LYS A 213 -9.08 16.44 11.74
CA LYS A 213 -9.93 17.13 12.72
C LYS A 213 -11.32 16.53 12.79
N VAL A 214 -11.98 16.40 11.63
CA VAL A 214 -13.35 15.85 11.56
C VAL A 214 -13.39 14.39 11.98
N SER A 215 -12.37 13.61 11.65
CA SER A 215 -12.29 12.19 12.00
C SER A 215 -12.07 11.95 13.50
N ASN A 216 -11.49 12.94 14.21
CA ASN A 216 -11.18 12.87 15.64
C ASN A 216 -12.20 13.63 16.51
N GLU A 217 -13.21 14.28 15.93
CA GLU A 217 -14.31 14.85 16.71
C GLU A 217 -15.03 13.71 17.45
N GLU A 218 -15.09 13.81 18.78
CA GLU A 218 -15.84 12.87 19.63
C GLU A 218 -17.35 13.17 19.52
N ASP A 219 -18.17 12.11 19.53
CA ASP A 219 -19.63 12.13 19.50
C ASP A 219 -20.29 12.73 20.78
#